data_c5e1aaa8b68f0665a12b1a435aaf2266
#
_entry.id   c5e1aaa8b68f0665a12b1a435aaf2266
#
_cell.length_a   1.000
_cell.length_b   1.000
_cell.length_c   1.000
_cell.angle_alpha   90.00
_cell.angle_beta   90.00
_cell.angle_gamma   90.00
#
_symmetry.space_group_name_H-M   'P 1'
#
loop_
_entity.id
_entity.type
_entity.pdbx_description
1 polymer ?
#
loop_
_entity_poly.entity_id
_entity_poly.type
_entity_poly.pdbx_seq_one_letter_code
_entity_poly.pdbx_strand_id
1 'polypeptide(L)'
;MAVSAIASVRWRHESSPAFRKLVVRLQKMQYWPLEDIEEYRRGRLAEVLLSARNTPYYEDMIPEEEAVRNDPAGVLKSLPVLDKRTVAQNPAAFIPKDADRSKLVRHGTSGTTGFPLKVYWNRESIDWERALIWRHRLAAGCRFGVDWTGMLGGHRIVPIEQTSPPFWRECPPAKLSYISTYHISPDNSPSYFSYMKERSMAFLSGYPSSLYALALAMSSNGLEYRLRGAFFGAEPLHDFQRKAIEDAFGCGLWDFYGLTERVVSASEFECRNGLHVNWENSFFEILDSSGRDAKPGQTGELVGTSLSNTGFTLLRYRTGDMTRLMEGGCPCGRTSPRIMAVSTKTEDLLVMPDGSLLSASNLTFPFKGMSHIRQSQIYQKVPGELIVRIVPDIGFVDEDAERLGREIQEILPAGVKVVIRRVESIPLNSSGKFSFAVSEVDREKPGPEGPGLA
;
A
#
# COMPACT_ATOMS: atom_id res chain seq x y z
N MET A 1 -6.90 -24.32 11.40
CA MET A 1 -8.33 -24.51 10.99
C MET A 1 -9.00 -23.19 10.64
N ALA A 2 -8.91 -22.13 11.45
CA ALA A 2 -9.59 -20.85 11.17
C ALA A 2 -9.24 -20.20 9.83
N VAL A 3 -7.94 -20.12 9.47
CA VAL A 3 -7.47 -19.48 8.22
C VAL A 3 -8.06 -20.17 6.98
N SER A 4 -8.03 -21.51 6.93
CA SER A 4 -8.59 -22.26 5.80
C SER A 4 -10.10 -22.14 5.71
N ALA A 5 -10.82 -22.04 6.85
CA ALA A 5 -12.26 -21.83 6.87
C ALA A 5 -12.64 -20.43 6.32
N ILE A 6 -11.96 -19.39 6.77
CA ILE A 6 -12.16 -18.02 6.26
C ILE A 6 -11.87 -17.96 4.75
N ALA A 7 -10.77 -18.57 4.31
CA ALA A 7 -10.43 -18.66 2.89
C ALA A 7 -11.50 -19.39 2.07
N SER A 8 -12.09 -20.46 2.61
CA SER A 8 -13.16 -21.23 1.93
C SER A 8 -14.46 -20.43 1.81
N VAL A 9 -14.82 -19.63 2.84
CA VAL A 9 -15.98 -18.73 2.77
C VAL A 9 -15.75 -17.66 1.72
N ARG A 10 -14.58 -17.05 1.72
CA ARG A 10 -14.16 -16.06 0.72
C ARG A 10 -14.21 -16.65 -0.69
N TRP A 11 -13.67 -17.85 -0.89
CA TRP A 11 -13.68 -18.53 -2.16
C TRP A 11 -15.08 -18.77 -2.70
N ARG A 12 -16.00 -19.29 -1.86
CA ARG A 12 -17.41 -19.51 -2.26
C ARG A 12 -18.04 -18.23 -2.78
N HIS A 13 -17.77 -17.10 -2.11
CA HIS A 13 -18.29 -15.82 -2.54
C HIS A 13 -17.65 -15.36 -3.87
N GLU A 14 -16.33 -15.35 -3.96
CA GLU A 14 -15.59 -14.95 -5.17
C GLU A 14 -15.87 -15.89 -6.37
N SER A 15 -16.30 -17.11 -6.12
CA SER A 15 -16.75 -18.06 -7.15
C SER A 15 -18.19 -17.83 -7.62
N SER A 16 -18.96 -16.97 -6.95
CA SER A 16 -20.35 -16.71 -7.30
C SER A 16 -20.50 -16.08 -8.68
N PRO A 17 -21.61 -16.35 -9.40
CA PRO A 17 -21.87 -15.72 -10.69
C PRO A 17 -21.90 -14.18 -10.61
N ALA A 18 -22.44 -13.64 -9.51
CA ALA A 18 -22.53 -12.20 -9.31
C ALA A 18 -21.14 -11.55 -9.22
N PHE A 19 -20.24 -12.12 -8.41
CA PHE A 19 -18.86 -11.62 -8.31
C PHE A 19 -18.10 -11.73 -9.64
N ARG A 20 -18.22 -12.84 -10.33
CA ARG A 20 -17.58 -13.02 -11.66
C ARG A 20 -18.10 -12.02 -12.69
N LYS A 21 -19.42 -11.71 -12.68
CA LYS A 21 -19.99 -10.65 -13.54
C LYS A 21 -19.37 -9.29 -13.21
N LEU A 22 -19.14 -8.98 -11.93
CA LEU A 22 -18.49 -7.72 -11.54
C LEU A 22 -17.05 -7.66 -12.08
N VAL A 23 -16.27 -8.73 -11.96
CA VAL A 23 -14.90 -8.78 -12.50
C VAL A 23 -14.91 -8.58 -14.03
N VAL A 24 -15.80 -9.27 -14.76
CA VAL A 24 -15.94 -9.10 -16.22
C VAL A 24 -16.37 -7.68 -16.60
N ARG A 25 -17.29 -7.08 -15.81
CA ARG A 25 -17.68 -5.68 -16.00
C ARG A 25 -16.48 -4.75 -15.85
N LEU A 26 -15.67 -4.92 -14.81
CA LEU A 26 -14.47 -4.11 -14.57
C LEU A 26 -13.41 -4.28 -15.68
N GLN A 27 -13.26 -5.49 -16.24
CA GLN A 27 -12.38 -5.70 -17.41
C GLN A 27 -12.82 -4.91 -18.64
N LYS A 28 -14.11 -4.66 -18.79
CA LYS A 28 -14.66 -3.85 -19.89
C LYS A 28 -14.57 -2.35 -19.58
N MET A 29 -14.92 -1.94 -18.37
CA MET A 29 -14.98 -0.54 -17.96
C MET A 29 -13.64 0.19 -18.12
N GLN A 30 -12.50 -0.51 -17.96
CA GLN A 30 -11.17 0.09 -18.14
C GLN A 30 -10.88 0.66 -19.55
N TYR A 31 -11.74 0.34 -20.54
CA TYR A 31 -11.66 0.81 -21.92
C TYR A 31 -12.87 1.65 -22.33
N TRP A 32 -13.69 2.08 -21.39
CA TRP A 32 -14.85 2.92 -21.70
C TRP A 32 -14.41 4.28 -22.26
N PRO A 33 -15.23 4.89 -23.14
CA PRO A 33 -15.05 6.28 -23.53
C PRO A 33 -15.08 7.21 -22.31
N LEU A 34 -14.38 8.35 -22.39
CA LEU A 34 -14.32 9.31 -21.27
C LEU A 34 -15.71 9.82 -20.86
N GLU A 35 -16.61 10.01 -21.83
CA GLU A 35 -17.99 10.45 -21.57
C GLU A 35 -18.75 9.47 -20.68
N ASP A 36 -18.67 8.17 -20.98
CA ASP A 36 -19.31 7.12 -20.16
C ASP A 36 -18.70 7.03 -18.77
N ILE A 37 -17.39 7.26 -18.65
CA ILE A 37 -16.68 7.30 -17.37
C ILE A 37 -17.17 8.50 -16.54
N GLU A 38 -17.26 9.67 -17.13
CA GLU A 38 -17.68 10.88 -16.44
C GLU A 38 -19.14 10.78 -15.98
N GLU A 39 -20.03 10.27 -16.82
CA GLU A 39 -21.44 10.03 -16.45
C GLU A 39 -21.53 9.04 -15.27
N TYR A 40 -20.85 7.90 -15.37
CA TYR A 40 -20.81 6.90 -14.29
C TYR A 40 -20.30 7.49 -12.99
N ARG A 41 -19.15 8.19 -13.02
CA ARG A 41 -18.54 8.80 -11.83
C ARG A 41 -19.41 9.86 -11.21
N ARG A 42 -20.07 10.68 -12.04
CA ARG A 42 -21.03 11.70 -11.58
C ARG A 42 -22.17 11.06 -10.82
N GLY A 43 -22.78 9.99 -11.34
CA GLY A 43 -23.85 9.25 -10.67
C GLY A 43 -23.39 8.63 -9.35
N ARG A 44 -22.27 7.94 -9.35
CA ARG A 44 -21.75 7.30 -8.12
C ARG A 44 -21.32 8.31 -7.06
N LEU A 45 -20.74 9.43 -7.46
CA LEU A 45 -20.35 10.49 -6.53
C LEU A 45 -21.58 11.13 -5.88
N ALA A 46 -22.65 11.38 -6.67
CA ALA A 46 -23.89 11.87 -6.12
C ALA A 46 -24.49 10.92 -5.06
N GLU A 47 -24.51 9.60 -5.33
CA GLU A 47 -24.98 8.59 -4.36
C GLU A 47 -24.17 8.61 -3.06
N VAL A 48 -22.85 8.69 -3.16
CA VAL A 48 -21.95 8.73 -1.99
C VAL A 48 -22.13 10.03 -1.20
N LEU A 49 -22.28 11.18 -1.87
CA LEU A 49 -22.53 12.46 -1.22
C LEU A 49 -23.89 12.47 -0.48
N LEU A 50 -24.93 11.91 -1.10
CA LEU A 50 -26.24 11.79 -0.44
C LEU A 50 -26.21 10.85 0.76
N SER A 51 -25.45 9.76 0.67
CA SER A 51 -25.21 8.91 1.83
C SER A 51 -24.42 9.63 2.93
N ALA A 52 -23.40 10.40 2.55
CA ALA A 52 -22.60 11.20 3.47
C ALA A 52 -23.43 12.30 4.16
N ARG A 53 -24.32 12.95 3.43
CA ARG A 53 -25.28 13.93 3.99
C ARG A 53 -26.10 13.34 5.14
N ASN A 54 -26.38 12.05 5.11
CA ASN A 54 -27.09 11.35 6.19
C ASN A 54 -26.17 10.91 7.35
N THR A 55 -24.95 11.46 7.44
CA THR A 55 -24.03 11.17 8.55
C THR A 55 -23.94 12.33 9.53
N PRO A 56 -23.67 12.10 10.83
CA PRO A 56 -23.50 13.19 11.80
C PRO A 56 -22.37 14.17 11.46
N TYR A 57 -21.36 13.74 10.70
CA TYR A 57 -20.23 14.61 10.35
C TYR A 57 -20.54 15.56 9.19
N TYR A 58 -21.29 15.10 8.18
CA TYR A 58 -21.49 15.87 6.95
C TYR A 58 -22.89 16.50 6.82
N GLU A 59 -23.84 16.26 7.74
CA GLU A 59 -25.25 16.66 7.61
C GLU A 59 -25.46 18.15 7.35
N ASP A 60 -24.63 19.00 7.97
CA ASP A 60 -24.71 20.46 7.82
C ASP A 60 -23.80 21.00 6.70
N MET A 61 -22.97 20.16 6.09
CA MET A 61 -21.98 20.58 5.10
C MET A 61 -22.43 20.30 3.66
N ILE A 62 -23.27 19.28 3.46
CA ILE A 62 -23.70 18.83 2.12
C ILE A 62 -25.08 19.41 1.84
N PRO A 63 -25.27 20.13 0.71
CA PRO A 63 -26.55 20.76 0.36
C PRO A 63 -27.64 19.73 0.02
N GLU A 64 -28.81 20.22 -0.29
CA GLU A 64 -29.97 19.41 -0.66
C GLU A 64 -29.70 18.54 -1.91
N GLU A 65 -30.48 17.46 -2.04
CA GLU A 65 -30.31 16.42 -3.06
C GLU A 65 -30.25 16.99 -4.47
N GLU A 66 -31.07 17.98 -4.81
CA GLU A 66 -31.07 18.59 -6.14
C GLU A 66 -29.72 19.24 -6.49
N ALA A 67 -29.14 19.99 -5.55
CA ALA A 67 -27.82 20.60 -5.75
C ALA A 67 -26.71 19.54 -5.89
N VAL A 68 -26.78 18.47 -5.08
CA VAL A 68 -25.82 17.34 -5.17
C VAL A 68 -25.90 16.65 -6.53
N ARG A 69 -27.09 16.39 -7.06
CA ARG A 69 -27.28 15.73 -8.36
C ARG A 69 -26.87 16.60 -9.53
N ASN A 70 -27.07 17.92 -9.41
CA ASN A 70 -26.70 18.87 -10.45
C ASN A 70 -25.19 19.02 -10.61
N ASP A 71 -24.44 19.18 -9.51
CA ASP A 71 -22.98 19.33 -9.52
C ASP A 71 -22.30 18.58 -8.37
N PRO A 72 -22.23 17.25 -8.41
CA PRO A 72 -21.60 16.47 -7.34
C PRO A 72 -20.10 16.75 -7.19
N ALA A 73 -19.40 17.09 -8.27
CA ALA A 73 -17.97 17.38 -8.22
C ALA A 73 -17.70 18.74 -7.53
N GLY A 74 -18.49 19.77 -7.84
CA GLY A 74 -18.41 21.07 -7.16
C GLY A 74 -18.77 20.97 -5.68
N VAL A 75 -19.82 20.22 -5.34
CA VAL A 75 -20.18 19.93 -3.94
C VAL A 75 -19.02 19.23 -3.21
N LEU A 76 -18.42 18.18 -3.81
CA LEU A 76 -17.28 17.53 -3.19
C LEU A 76 -16.12 18.51 -2.95
N LYS A 77 -15.76 19.30 -3.95
CA LYS A 77 -14.63 20.26 -3.87
C LYS A 77 -14.88 21.38 -2.85
N SER A 78 -16.13 21.72 -2.54
CA SER A 78 -16.45 22.71 -1.50
C SER A 78 -16.26 22.19 -0.07
N LEU A 79 -16.19 20.87 0.11
CA LEU A 79 -15.97 20.26 1.43
C LEU A 79 -14.50 20.38 1.85
N PRO A 80 -14.22 20.50 3.16
CA PRO A 80 -12.86 20.48 3.66
C PRO A 80 -12.18 19.14 3.37
N VAL A 81 -10.86 19.18 3.25
CA VAL A 81 -10.06 17.95 3.18
C VAL A 81 -10.07 17.26 4.53
N LEU A 82 -10.38 15.98 4.56
CA LEU A 82 -10.55 15.19 5.78
C LEU A 82 -9.24 14.52 6.17
N ASP A 83 -8.77 14.76 7.38
CA ASP A 83 -7.58 14.12 7.94
C ASP A 83 -7.90 12.86 8.77
N LYS A 84 -6.89 12.02 8.96
CA LYS A 84 -6.98 10.75 9.70
C LYS A 84 -7.36 10.97 11.17
N ARG A 85 -6.88 12.04 11.81
CA ARG A 85 -7.12 12.33 13.23
C ARG A 85 -8.59 12.63 13.48
N THR A 86 -9.21 13.43 12.63
CA THR A 86 -10.64 13.75 12.69
C THR A 86 -11.49 12.48 12.65
N VAL A 87 -11.17 11.55 11.72
CA VAL A 87 -11.90 10.28 11.63
C VAL A 87 -11.64 9.39 12.85
N ALA A 88 -10.39 9.33 13.34
CA ALA A 88 -10.02 8.50 14.48
C ALA A 88 -10.69 8.94 15.80
N GLN A 89 -10.94 10.25 15.97
CA GLN A 89 -11.62 10.79 17.16
C GLN A 89 -13.07 10.30 17.28
N ASN A 90 -13.81 10.22 16.18
CA ASN A 90 -15.18 9.74 16.17
C ASN A 90 -15.54 9.00 14.87
N PRO A 91 -15.09 7.76 14.68
CA PRO A 91 -15.39 7.00 13.47
C PRO A 91 -16.90 6.80 13.23
N ALA A 92 -17.69 6.77 14.32
CA ALA A 92 -19.12 6.55 14.21
C ALA A 92 -19.87 7.73 13.54
N ALA A 93 -19.25 8.92 13.54
CA ALA A 93 -19.83 10.11 12.89
C ALA A 93 -19.84 10.03 11.36
N PHE A 94 -19.09 9.10 10.77
CA PHE A 94 -19.00 8.87 9.31
C PHE A 94 -19.89 7.73 8.82
N ILE A 95 -20.70 7.14 9.71
CA ILE A 95 -21.67 6.09 9.40
C ILE A 95 -23.04 6.75 9.21
N PRO A 96 -23.76 6.53 8.08
CA PRO A 96 -25.11 7.04 7.89
C PRO A 96 -26.05 6.63 9.02
N LYS A 97 -26.96 7.53 9.40
CA LYS A 97 -27.90 7.33 10.53
C LYS A 97 -28.82 6.13 10.33
N ASP A 98 -29.16 5.84 9.08
CA ASP A 98 -30.02 4.72 8.66
C ASP A 98 -29.24 3.43 8.31
N ALA A 99 -27.91 3.44 8.40
CA ALA A 99 -27.11 2.28 8.08
C ALA A 99 -27.34 1.13 9.07
N ASP A 100 -27.58 -0.08 8.54
CA ASP A 100 -27.58 -1.31 9.34
C ASP A 100 -26.15 -1.68 9.75
N ARG A 101 -25.77 -1.25 10.95
CA ARG A 101 -24.42 -1.46 11.49
C ARG A 101 -24.03 -2.95 11.61
N SER A 102 -24.99 -3.87 11.69
CA SER A 102 -24.74 -5.31 11.75
C SER A 102 -24.16 -5.85 10.44
N LYS A 103 -24.40 -5.17 9.33
CA LYS A 103 -23.89 -5.50 7.99
C LYS A 103 -22.53 -4.86 7.67
N LEU A 104 -22.02 -3.99 8.55
CA LEU A 104 -20.73 -3.37 8.37
C LEU A 104 -19.63 -4.22 8.97
N VAL A 105 -18.59 -4.45 8.17
CA VAL A 105 -17.39 -5.17 8.61
C VAL A 105 -16.39 -4.17 9.16
N ARG A 106 -16.08 -4.29 10.46
CA ARG A 106 -15.10 -3.42 11.11
C ARG A 106 -13.69 -3.88 10.80
N HIS A 107 -12.83 -2.96 10.40
CA HIS A 107 -11.38 -3.11 10.26
C HIS A 107 -10.62 -2.04 11.04
N GLY A 108 -9.33 -2.29 11.30
CA GLY A 108 -8.44 -1.33 11.90
C GLY A 108 -7.24 -1.08 10.98
N THR A 109 -6.80 0.18 10.89
CA THR A 109 -5.46 0.46 10.37
C THR A 109 -4.45 0.23 11.48
N SER A 110 -3.28 -0.25 11.10
CA SER A 110 -2.13 -0.24 12.00
C SER A 110 -1.75 1.21 12.25
N GLY A 111 -1.86 1.65 13.49
CA GLY A 111 -1.56 3.04 13.87
C GLY A 111 -0.07 3.41 13.73
N THR A 112 0.51 3.33 12.54
CA THR A 112 1.87 3.80 12.24
C THR A 112 2.06 5.29 12.56
N THR A 113 0.95 6.04 12.64
CA THR A 113 0.90 7.46 13.06
C THR A 113 0.48 7.65 14.52
N GLY A 114 0.53 6.58 15.35
CA GLY A 114 0.12 6.64 16.77
C GLY A 114 -1.39 6.56 17.01
N PHE A 115 -2.24 6.68 15.98
CA PHE A 115 -3.69 6.61 16.09
C PHE A 115 -4.25 5.46 15.25
N PRO A 116 -4.63 4.31 15.86
CA PRO A 116 -5.30 3.25 15.13
C PRO A 116 -6.68 3.74 14.67
N LEU A 117 -6.87 3.78 13.35
CA LEU A 117 -8.14 4.18 12.76
C LEU A 117 -9.07 2.96 12.66
N LYS A 118 -10.29 3.10 13.16
CA LYS A 118 -11.37 2.13 12.93
C LYS A 118 -12.12 2.54 11.67
N VAL A 119 -12.16 1.64 10.69
CA VAL A 119 -12.92 1.81 9.44
C VAL A 119 -14.00 0.74 9.33
N TYR A 120 -15.05 1.05 8.59
CA TYR A 120 -16.16 0.13 8.38
C TYR A 120 -16.40 -0.05 6.88
N TRP A 121 -16.58 -1.29 6.45
CA TRP A 121 -16.81 -1.62 5.07
C TRP A 121 -18.21 -2.20 4.90
N ASN A 122 -18.96 -1.69 3.95
CA ASN A 122 -20.17 -2.35 3.47
C ASN A 122 -19.81 -3.49 2.49
N ARG A 123 -20.79 -4.32 2.16
CA ARG A 123 -20.57 -5.46 1.27
C ARG A 123 -20.10 -5.03 -0.11
N GLU A 124 -20.69 -3.98 -0.65
CA GLU A 124 -20.34 -3.46 -1.96
C GLU A 124 -18.87 -3.08 -2.05
N SER A 125 -18.35 -2.29 -1.10
CA SER A 125 -16.94 -1.90 -1.10
C SER A 125 -15.98 -3.08 -0.99
N ILE A 126 -16.38 -4.15 -0.28
CA ILE A 126 -15.59 -5.39 -0.20
C ILE A 126 -15.53 -6.06 -1.57
N ASP A 127 -16.66 -6.16 -2.25
CA ASP A 127 -16.75 -6.84 -3.53
C ASP A 127 -16.02 -6.08 -4.65
N TRP A 128 -16.15 -4.74 -4.67
CA TRP A 128 -15.43 -3.89 -5.61
C TRP A 128 -13.92 -4.01 -5.46
N GLU A 129 -13.39 -3.85 -4.25
CA GLU A 129 -11.95 -3.96 -3.98
C GLU A 129 -11.39 -5.31 -4.43
N ARG A 130 -12.09 -6.40 -4.07
CA ARG A 130 -11.70 -7.75 -4.48
C ARG A 130 -11.76 -7.96 -5.98
N ALA A 131 -12.77 -7.42 -6.65
CA ALA A 131 -12.91 -7.54 -8.08
C ALA A 131 -11.83 -6.74 -8.83
N LEU A 132 -11.42 -5.58 -8.31
CA LEU A 132 -10.27 -4.81 -8.81
C LEU A 132 -8.96 -5.56 -8.66
N ILE A 133 -8.73 -6.20 -7.51
CA ILE A 133 -7.57 -7.07 -7.29
C ILE A 133 -7.58 -8.24 -8.29
N TRP A 134 -8.73 -8.85 -8.55
CA TRP A 134 -8.84 -9.93 -9.53
C TRP A 134 -8.63 -9.43 -10.96
N ARG A 135 -9.13 -8.25 -11.33
CA ARG A 135 -8.84 -7.63 -12.63
C ARG A 135 -7.33 -7.47 -12.83
N HIS A 136 -6.64 -6.95 -11.82
CA HIS A 136 -5.18 -6.81 -11.81
C HIS A 136 -4.46 -8.16 -11.97
N ARG A 137 -4.87 -9.19 -11.23
CA ARG A 137 -4.28 -10.52 -11.32
C ARG A 137 -4.52 -11.18 -12.67
N LEU A 138 -5.72 -11.02 -13.24
CA LEU A 138 -6.06 -11.52 -14.57
C LEU A 138 -5.22 -10.86 -15.67
N ALA A 139 -4.90 -9.57 -15.53
CA ALA A 139 -4.00 -8.88 -16.46
C ALA A 139 -2.57 -9.45 -16.43
N ALA A 140 -2.11 -9.94 -15.28
CA ALA A 140 -0.85 -10.68 -15.14
C ALA A 140 -0.95 -12.15 -15.62
N GLY A 141 -2.12 -12.57 -16.12
CA GLY A 141 -2.38 -13.95 -16.55
C GLY A 141 -2.66 -14.95 -15.42
N CYS A 142 -2.91 -14.48 -14.19
CA CYS A 142 -3.29 -15.35 -13.07
C CYS A 142 -4.75 -15.79 -13.21
N ARG A 143 -4.97 -17.08 -13.43
CA ARG A 143 -6.31 -17.63 -13.69
C ARG A 143 -6.98 -18.03 -12.39
N PHE A 144 -8.18 -17.53 -12.17
CA PHE A 144 -9.00 -17.74 -10.98
C PHE A 144 -9.31 -19.23 -10.72
N GLY A 145 -8.89 -19.76 -9.58
CA GLY A 145 -9.12 -21.16 -9.18
C GLY A 145 -8.35 -22.20 -10.01
N VAL A 146 -7.43 -21.76 -10.86
CA VAL A 146 -6.60 -22.63 -11.71
C VAL A 146 -5.14 -22.55 -11.30
N ASP A 147 -4.59 -21.34 -11.23
CA ASP A 147 -3.19 -21.13 -10.91
C ASP A 147 -2.99 -21.04 -9.39
N TRP A 148 -2.05 -21.81 -8.86
CA TRP A 148 -1.77 -21.78 -7.43
C TRP A 148 -1.01 -20.51 -7.06
N THR A 149 -1.50 -19.81 -6.03
CA THR A 149 -0.93 -18.58 -5.52
C THR A 149 -0.53 -18.71 -4.06
N GLY A 150 0.70 -18.35 -3.72
CA GLY A 150 1.18 -18.20 -2.35
C GLY A 150 0.97 -16.77 -1.83
N MET A 151 0.33 -16.62 -0.68
CA MET A 151 0.11 -15.35 -0.01
C MET A 151 1.08 -15.20 1.16
N LEU A 152 2.05 -14.28 1.02
CA LEU A 152 3.03 -13.92 2.04
C LEU A 152 2.53 -12.66 2.77
N GLY A 153 1.76 -12.83 3.82
CA GLY A 153 1.19 -11.72 4.59
C GLY A 153 1.74 -11.63 6.01
N GLY A 154 1.58 -10.49 6.65
CA GLY A 154 2.00 -10.23 8.04
C GLY A 154 1.13 -10.93 9.10
N HIS A 155 0.16 -11.77 8.71
CA HIS A 155 -0.67 -12.49 9.66
C HIS A 155 0.01 -13.74 10.19
N ARG A 156 -0.25 -14.07 11.45
CA ARG A 156 0.19 -15.34 12.05
C ARG A 156 -0.58 -16.50 11.44
N ILE A 157 0.03 -17.20 10.51
CA ILE A 157 -0.55 -18.34 9.80
C ILE A 157 -0.38 -19.62 10.63
N VAL A 158 0.76 -19.72 11.31
CA VAL A 158 1.13 -20.80 12.23
C VAL A 158 1.68 -20.20 13.52
N PRO A 159 1.74 -20.95 14.64
CA PRO A 159 2.40 -20.47 15.86
C PRO A 159 3.83 -20.02 15.57
N ILE A 160 4.28 -18.93 16.20
CA ILE A 160 5.63 -18.38 15.99
C ILE A 160 6.70 -19.36 16.51
N GLU A 161 6.35 -20.12 17.52
CA GLU A 161 7.23 -21.10 18.19
C GLU A 161 7.38 -22.41 17.38
N GLN A 162 6.64 -22.54 16.26
CA GLN A 162 6.75 -23.72 15.41
C GLN A 162 8.11 -23.76 14.72
N THR A 163 8.89 -24.80 14.97
CA THR A 163 10.25 -24.97 14.45
C THR A 163 10.35 -25.86 13.22
N SER A 164 9.26 -26.53 12.85
CA SER A 164 9.22 -27.48 11.72
C SER A 164 8.02 -27.22 10.81
N PRO A 165 8.14 -27.52 9.49
CA PRO A 165 7.01 -27.37 8.56
C PRO A 165 5.79 -28.24 8.98
N PRO A 166 4.57 -27.90 8.49
CA PRO A 166 4.31 -26.92 7.44
C PRO A 166 4.16 -25.47 7.97
N PHE A 167 4.90 -24.54 7.39
CA PHE A 167 4.81 -23.10 7.68
C PHE A 167 3.72 -22.39 6.86
N TRP A 168 2.71 -23.14 6.42
CA TRP A 168 1.61 -22.65 5.56
C TRP A 168 0.28 -23.27 5.91
N ARG A 169 -0.79 -22.68 5.38
CA ARG A 169 -2.16 -23.19 5.42
C ARG A 169 -2.79 -23.04 4.04
N GLU A 170 -3.54 -24.04 3.63
CA GLU A 170 -4.07 -24.13 2.28
C GLU A 170 -5.59 -23.92 2.21
N CYS A 171 -6.01 -23.42 1.06
CA CYS A 171 -7.38 -23.48 0.57
C CYS A 171 -7.38 -24.09 -0.85
N PRO A 172 -7.35 -25.43 -0.98
CA PRO A 172 -7.20 -26.10 -2.27
C PRO A 172 -8.26 -25.73 -3.31
N PRO A 173 -9.55 -25.53 -2.96
CA PRO A 173 -10.54 -25.10 -3.94
C PRO A 173 -10.21 -23.74 -4.59
N ALA A 174 -9.53 -22.85 -3.86
CA ALA A 174 -9.09 -21.54 -4.36
C ALA A 174 -7.72 -21.60 -5.04
N LYS A 175 -7.03 -22.72 -5.01
CA LYS A 175 -5.61 -22.82 -5.38
C LYS A 175 -4.76 -21.76 -4.64
N LEU A 176 -4.97 -21.63 -3.33
CA LEU A 176 -4.40 -20.60 -2.49
C LEU A 176 -3.69 -21.19 -1.28
N SER A 177 -2.50 -20.68 -1.01
CA SER A 177 -1.73 -20.96 0.21
C SER A 177 -1.44 -19.68 0.96
N TYR A 178 -1.72 -19.67 2.26
CA TYR A 178 -1.21 -18.65 3.16
C TYR A 178 0.13 -19.14 3.72
N ILE A 179 1.19 -18.38 3.49
CA ILE A 179 2.58 -18.72 3.82
C ILE A 179 3.06 -17.82 4.94
N SER A 180 3.61 -18.41 6.00
CA SER A 180 4.15 -17.65 7.12
C SER A 180 5.41 -16.90 6.73
N THR A 181 5.45 -15.61 6.99
CA THR A 181 6.63 -14.76 6.79
C THR A 181 7.58 -14.78 8.00
N TYR A 182 7.08 -15.17 9.17
CA TYR A 182 7.87 -15.20 10.41
C TYR A 182 8.88 -16.36 10.48
N HIS A 183 8.72 -17.38 9.62
CA HIS A 183 9.57 -18.57 9.58
C HIS A 183 10.52 -18.57 8.37
N ILE A 184 10.51 -17.49 7.57
CA ILE A 184 11.43 -17.36 6.43
C ILE A 184 12.86 -17.19 6.96
N SER A 185 13.69 -18.18 6.66
CA SER A 185 15.13 -18.19 6.98
C SER A 185 15.89 -19.05 5.96
N PRO A 186 17.20 -18.94 5.86
CA PRO A 186 18.00 -19.87 5.05
C PRO A 186 17.70 -21.33 5.40
N ASP A 187 17.66 -21.70 6.68
CA ASP A 187 17.44 -23.09 7.13
C ASP A 187 16.07 -23.64 6.72
N ASN A 188 15.05 -22.79 6.70
CA ASN A 188 13.69 -23.20 6.35
C ASN A 188 13.40 -23.08 4.83
N SER A 189 14.26 -22.39 4.06
CA SER A 189 14.00 -22.13 2.64
C SER A 189 13.87 -23.40 1.79
N PRO A 190 14.56 -24.55 2.07
CA PRO A 190 14.33 -25.80 1.36
C PRO A 190 12.89 -26.33 1.51
N SER A 191 12.26 -26.11 2.67
CA SER A 191 10.88 -26.52 2.90
C SER A 191 9.90 -25.69 2.08
N TYR A 192 10.10 -24.38 2.02
CA TYR A 192 9.30 -23.48 1.16
C TYR A 192 9.48 -23.85 -0.31
N PHE A 193 10.71 -24.07 -0.76
CA PHE A 193 11.01 -24.48 -2.14
C PHE A 193 10.32 -25.79 -2.52
N SER A 194 10.44 -26.82 -1.69
CA SER A 194 9.82 -28.14 -1.92
C SER A 194 8.31 -28.01 -2.00
N TYR A 195 7.71 -27.22 -1.10
CA TYR A 195 6.29 -26.95 -1.10
C TYR A 195 5.81 -26.19 -2.35
N MET A 196 6.54 -25.16 -2.77
CA MET A 196 6.22 -24.41 -3.99
C MET A 196 6.28 -25.33 -5.22
N LYS A 197 7.24 -26.24 -5.29
CA LYS A 197 7.33 -27.27 -6.35
C LYS A 197 6.17 -28.25 -6.32
N GLU A 198 5.85 -28.80 -5.15
CA GLU A 198 4.74 -29.75 -4.97
C GLU A 198 3.41 -29.15 -5.46
N ARG A 199 3.16 -27.88 -5.17
CA ARG A 199 1.95 -27.19 -5.60
C ARG A 199 2.02 -26.62 -7.00
N SER A 200 3.15 -26.69 -7.69
CA SER A 200 3.38 -26.00 -8.97
C SER A 200 2.96 -24.53 -8.87
N MET A 201 3.45 -23.85 -7.83
CA MET A 201 3.04 -22.49 -7.49
C MET A 201 3.40 -21.53 -8.61
N ALA A 202 2.40 -20.89 -9.21
CA ALA A 202 2.59 -20.03 -10.37
C ALA A 202 2.80 -18.56 -10.00
N PHE A 203 2.24 -18.14 -8.86
CA PHE A 203 2.29 -16.75 -8.41
C PHE A 203 2.57 -16.66 -6.91
N LEU A 204 3.24 -15.57 -6.51
CA LEU A 204 3.30 -15.11 -5.12
C LEU A 204 2.58 -13.78 -4.99
N SER A 205 2.08 -13.49 -3.79
CA SER A 205 1.50 -12.19 -3.44
C SER A 205 1.89 -11.85 -2.01
N GLY A 206 2.46 -10.69 -1.79
CA GLY A 206 2.91 -10.30 -0.44
C GLY A 206 3.44 -8.89 -0.37
N TYR A 207 3.98 -8.53 0.78
CA TYR A 207 4.73 -7.28 0.91
C TYR A 207 6.07 -7.39 0.18
N PRO A 208 6.60 -6.30 -0.40
CA PRO A 208 7.96 -6.26 -0.94
C PRO A 208 9.00 -6.85 0.01
N SER A 209 8.95 -6.48 1.29
CA SER A 209 9.85 -7.00 2.33
C SER A 209 9.75 -8.52 2.51
N SER A 210 8.54 -9.09 2.44
CA SER A 210 8.31 -10.53 2.60
C SER A 210 8.77 -11.34 1.38
N LEU A 211 8.48 -10.82 0.18
CA LEU A 211 8.94 -11.42 -1.08
C LEU A 211 10.48 -11.39 -1.16
N TYR A 212 11.09 -10.28 -0.76
CA TYR A 212 12.52 -10.09 -0.70
C TYR A 212 13.20 -11.05 0.31
N ALA A 213 12.62 -11.18 1.51
CA ALA A 213 13.14 -12.11 2.52
C ALA A 213 13.14 -13.55 2.00
N LEU A 214 12.06 -13.97 1.32
CA LEU A 214 12.00 -15.32 0.73
C LEU A 214 13.02 -15.47 -0.42
N ALA A 215 13.15 -14.46 -1.28
CA ALA A 215 14.13 -14.45 -2.35
C ALA A 215 15.57 -14.63 -1.83
N LEU A 216 15.94 -13.85 -0.80
CA LEU A 216 17.28 -13.97 -0.18
C LEU A 216 17.48 -15.33 0.47
N ALA A 217 16.51 -15.84 1.24
CA ALA A 217 16.62 -17.13 1.91
C ALA A 217 16.75 -18.30 0.91
N MET A 218 16.11 -18.21 -0.24
CA MET A 218 16.25 -19.20 -1.30
C MET A 218 17.59 -19.09 -2.02
N SER A 219 18.00 -17.86 -2.35
CA SER A 219 19.28 -17.61 -3.05
C SER A 219 20.49 -18.03 -2.22
N SER A 220 20.45 -17.85 -0.88
CA SER A 220 21.54 -18.29 0.01
C SER A 220 21.80 -19.80 0.00
N ASN A 221 20.82 -20.59 -0.40
CA ASN A 221 20.92 -22.05 -0.58
C ASN A 221 20.99 -22.47 -2.06
N GLY A 222 21.18 -21.54 -2.99
CA GLY A 222 21.23 -21.82 -4.42
C GLY A 222 19.92 -22.39 -4.98
N LEU A 223 18.79 -22.08 -4.34
CA LEU A 223 17.46 -22.56 -4.74
C LEU A 223 16.84 -21.58 -5.73
N GLU A 224 16.66 -22.01 -6.96
CA GLU A 224 15.99 -21.25 -8.02
C GLU A 224 14.60 -21.77 -8.26
N TYR A 225 13.59 -20.88 -8.23
CA TYR A 225 12.21 -21.22 -8.53
C TYR A 225 11.63 -20.23 -9.53
N ARG A 226 11.00 -20.72 -10.59
CA ARG A 226 10.41 -19.88 -11.63
C ARG A 226 8.92 -19.65 -11.38
N LEU A 227 8.55 -18.39 -11.18
CA LEU A 227 7.17 -17.94 -11.11
C LEU A 227 6.74 -17.31 -12.44
N ARG A 228 5.43 -17.21 -12.65
CA ARG A 228 4.85 -16.41 -13.75
C ARG A 228 4.72 -14.94 -13.39
N GLY A 229 4.59 -14.63 -12.10
CA GLY A 229 4.54 -13.26 -11.59
C GLY A 229 4.46 -13.21 -10.08
N ALA A 230 4.79 -12.04 -9.53
CA ALA A 230 4.59 -11.76 -8.12
C ALA A 230 3.83 -10.44 -7.94
N PHE A 231 2.80 -10.46 -7.09
CA PHE A 231 1.97 -9.31 -6.76
C PHE A 231 2.43 -8.70 -5.45
N PHE A 232 2.54 -7.40 -5.41
CA PHE A 232 2.91 -6.69 -4.20
C PHE A 232 2.04 -5.45 -3.97
N GLY A 233 2.15 -4.87 -2.77
CA GLY A 233 1.49 -3.64 -2.37
C GLY A 233 1.68 -3.35 -0.89
N ALA A 234 1.09 -2.27 -0.42
CA ALA A 234 1.11 -1.81 0.97
C ALA A 234 2.47 -1.36 1.52
N GLU A 235 3.56 -1.56 0.80
CA GLU A 235 4.90 -1.04 1.08
C GLU A 235 5.51 -0.55 -0.25
N PRO A 236 6.39 0.48 -0.23
CA PRO A 236 7.16 0.84 -1.42
C PRO A 236 8.11 -0.30 -1.80
N LEU A 237 8.26 -0.53 -3.10
CA LEU A 237 9.24 -1.49 -3.63
C LEU A 237 10.51 -0.73 -4.02
N HIS A 238 11.62 -1.07 -3.38
CA HIS A 238 12.94 -0.52 -3.70
C HIS A 238 13.62 -1.31 -4.83
N ASP A 239 14.48 -0.66 -5.62
CA ASP A 239 15.14 -1.30 -6.77
C ASP A 239 15.98 -2.54 -6.39
N PHE A 240 16.65 -2.50 -5.22
CA PHE A 240 17.43 -3.66 -4.76
C PHE A 240 16.52 -4.85 -4.40
N GLN A 241 15.34 -4.59 -3.84
CA GLN A 241 14.35 -5.64 -3.58
C GLN A 241 13.79 -6.19 -4.89
N ARG A 242 13.42 -5.30 -5.83
CA ARG A 242 12.97 -5.68 -7.16
C ARG A 242 13.97 -6.62 -7.82
N LYS A 243 15.23 -6.19 -7.88
CA LYS A 243 16.28 -6.98 -8.50
C LYS A 243 16.45 -8.36 -7.86
N ALA A 244 16.51 -8.44 -6.54
CA ALA A 244 16.68 -9.72 -5.85
C ALA A 244 15.48 -10.66 -6.04
N ILE A 245 14.27 -10.14 -6.06
CA ILE A 245 13.04 -10.92 -6.27
C ILE A 245 12.99 -11.42 -7.73
N GLU A 246 13.28 -10.55 -8.70
CA GLU A 246 13.29 -10.91 -10.12
C GLU A 246 14.38 -11.93 -10.42
N ASP A 247 15.57 -11.80 -9.84
CA ASP A 247 16.67 -12.76 -10.00
C ASP A 247 16.31 -14.15 -9.42
N ALA A 248 15.75 -14.19 -8.20
CA ALA A 248 15.42 -15.44 -7.53
C ALA A 248 14.23 -16.18 -8.16
N PHE A 249 13.23 -15.44 -8.64
CA PHE A 249 11.99 -16.03 -9.14
C PHE A 249 11.82 -15.93 -10.66
N GLY A 250 12.66 -15.19 -11.36
CA GLY A 250 12.63 -15.04 -12.81
C GLY A 250 11.30 -14.52 -13.35
N CYS A 251 10.62 -13.66 -12.63
CA CYS A 251 9.28 -13.18 -12.96
C CYS A 251 9.14 -11.67 -12.80
N GLY A 252 8.16 -11.08 -13.50
CA GLY A 252 7.80 -9.68 -13.31
C GLY A 252 7.01 -9.45 -12.04
N LEU A 253 7.19 -8.26 -11.44
CA LEU A 253 6.49 -7.79 -10.27
C LEU A 253 5.31 -6.88 -10.68
N TRP A 254 4.18 -6.96 -9.96
CA TRP A 254 2.95 -6.25 -10.27
C TRP A 254 2.45 -5.49 -9.06
N ASP A 255 2.42 -4.17 -9.14
CA ASP A 255 2.02 -3.29 -8.04
C ASP A 255 0.50 -3.11 -7.98
N PHE A 256 -0.05 -3.20 -6.77
CA PHE A 256 -1.41 -2.80 -6.45
C PHE A 256 -1.39 -1.85 -5.27
N TYR A 257 -1.58 -0.57 -5.55
CA TYR A 257 -1.75 0.45 -4.53
C TYR A 257 -3.16 0.44 -3.98
N GLY A 258 -3.29 0.45 -2.66
CA GLY A 258 -4.57 0.52 -1.97
C GLY A 258 -4.42 0.76 -0.47
N LEU A 259 -5.50 1.20 0.15
CA LEU A 259 -5.57 1.60 1.56
C LEU A 259 -6.67 0.82 2.28
N THR A 260 -6.50 0.63 3.57
CA THR A 260 -7.56 0.06 4.43
C THR A 260 -8.83 0.93 4.41
N GLU A 261 -8.66 2.24 4.27
CA GLU A 261 -9.75 3.23 4.14
C GLU A 261 -10.53 3.10 2.82
N ARG A 262 -9.94 2.49 1.79
CA ARG A 262 -10.53 2.23 0.46
C ARG A 262 -11.03 3.47 -0.26
N VAL A 263 -10.38 4.59 -0.02
CA VAL A 263 -10.76 5.87 -0.65
C VAL A 263 -10.19 6.02 -2.06
N VAL A 264 -9.07 5.35 -2.34
CA VAL A 264 -8.44 5.29 -3.66
C VAL A 264 -7.62 4.01 -3.79
N SER A 265 -7.58 3.47 -5.00
CA SER A 265 -6.68 2.37 -5.38
C SER A 265 -6.18 2.54 -6.80
N ALA A 266 -5.03 1.93 -7.11
CA ALA A 266 -4.45 1.96 -8.44
C ALA A 266 -3.72 0.65 -8.74
N SER A 267 -3.65 0.28 -10.01
CA SER A 267 -3.12 -1.00 -10.47
C SER A 267 -2.03 -0.81 -11.52
N GLU A 268 -0.91 -1.49 -11.37
CA GLU A 268 0.05 -1.65 -12.47
C GLU A 268 -0.47 -2.71 -13.46
N PHE A 269 -0.27 -2.46 -14.76
CA PHE A 269 -0.63 -3.39 -15.81
C PHE A 269 0.57 -3.75 -16.68
N GLU A 270 0.35 -4.58 -17.70
CA GLU A 270 1.37 -5.10 -18.61
C GLU A 270 2.23 -4.01 -19.29
N CYS A 271 1.69 -2.81 -19.44
CA CYS A 271 2.41 -1.68 -20.03
C CYS A 271 3.55 -1.13 -19.16
N ARG A 272 3.59 -1.46 -17.86
CA ARG A 272 4.61 -0.99 -16.91
C ARG A 272 4.83 0.53 -16.92
N ASN A 273 3.79 1.28 -17.21
CA ASN A 273 3.82 2.72 -17.41
C ASN A 273 2.99 3.45 -16.34
N GLY A 274 3.44 3.37 -15.09
CA GLY A 274 2.76 3.92 -13.93
C GLY A 274 1.58 3.07 -13.43
N LEU A 275 0.90 3.57 -12.41
CA LEU A 275 -0.26 2.94 -11.82
C LEU A 275 -1.55 3.55 -12.40
N HIS A 276 -2.39 2.75 -12.99
CA HIS A 276 -3.71 3.15 -13.45
C HIS A 276 -4.67 3.27 -12.26
N VAL A 277 -5.20 4.46 -12.03
CA VAL A 277 -6.19 4.67 -10.96
C VAL A 277 -7.45 3.87 -11.27
N ASN A 278 -7.94 3.14 -10.28
CA ASN A 278 -9.20 2.40 -10.37
C ASN A 278 -10.38 3.38 -10.19
N TRP A 279 -10.60 4.19 -11.22
CA TRP A 279 -11.56 5.29 -11.25
C TRP A 279 -13.02 4.86 -11.00
N GLU A 280 -13.30 3.59 -11.26
CA GLU A 280 -14.63 3.00 -11.05
C GLU A 280 -15.05 2.97 -9.58
N ASN A 281 -14.04 2.95 -8.70
CA ASN A 281 -14.21 2.84 -7.25
C ASN A 281 -13.70 4.08 -6.49
N SER A 282 -13.06 5.03 -7.18
CA SER A 282 -12.37 6.13 -6.54
C SER A 282 -12.58 7.45 -7.29
N PHE A 283 -12.93 8.50 -6.54
CA PHE A 283 -12.67 9.86 -6.96
C PHE A 283 -11.41 10.34 -6.25
N PHE A 284 -10.43 10.86 -6.98
CA PHE A 284 -9.15 11.24 -6.41
C PHE A 284 -8.73 12.65 -6.83
N GLU A 285 -7.94 13.27 -5.99
CA GLU A 285 -7.27 14.56 -6.19
C GLU A 285 -5.80 14.39 -5.84
N ILE A 286 -4.92 15.18 -6.45
CA ILE A 286 -3.52 15.30 -6.03
C ILE A 286 -3.34 16.76 -5.63
N LEU A 287 -3.11 17.03 -4.35
CA LEU A 287 -3.04 18.39 -3.81
C LEU A 287 -1.60 18.81 -3.54
N ASP A 288 -1.25 20.02 -3.96
CA ASP A 288 0.03 20.64 -3.63
C ASP A 288 0.09 21.08 -2.14
N SER A 289 1.22 21.60 -1.69
CA SER A 289 1.42 22.06 -0.31
C SER A 289 0.48 23.22 0.10
N SER A 290 -0.15 23.90 -0.85
CA SER A 290 -1.16 24.94 -0.59
C SER A 290 -2.60 24.41 -0.60
N GLY A 291 -2.80 23.10 -0.78
CA GLY A 291 -4.11 22.46 -0.81
C GLY A 291 -4.86 22.63 -2.14
N ARG A 292 -4.20 23.08 -3.21
CA ARG A 292 -4.76 23.22 -4.56
C ARG A 292 -4.42 22.01 -5.42
N ASP A 293 -5.20 21.76 -6.47
CA ASP A 293 -4.89 20.72 -7.45
C ASP A 293 -3.46 20.90 -7.99
N ALA A 294 -2.62 19.87 -7.83
CA ALA A 294 -1.27 19.82 -8.37
C ALA A 294 -1.34 19.75 -9.90
N LYS A 295 -0.44 20.47 -10.58
CA LYS A 295 -0.32 20.37 -12.03
C LYS A 295 0.18 18.99 -12.44
N PRO A 296 -0.18 18.48 -13.64
CA PRO A 296 0.40 17.25 -14.16
C PRO A 296 1.94 17.29 -14.07
N GLY A 297 2.54 16.18 -13.63
CA GLY A 297 3.99 16.11 -13.37
C GLY A 297 4.45 16.69 -12.03
N GLN A 298 3.66 17.53 -11.37
CA GLN A 298 3.96 18.05 -10.04
C GLN A 298 3.61 17.02 -8.96
N THR A 299 4.51 16.83 -8.01
CA THR A 299 4.27 15.98 -6.84
C THR A 299 3.30 16.66 -5.87
N GLY A 300 2.33 15.89 -5.38
CA GLY A 300 1.37 16.33 -4.38
C GLY A 300 0.86 15.16 -3.54
N GLU A 301 0.09 15.48 -2.52
CA GLU A 301 -0.55 14.48 -1.67
C GLU A 301 -1.78 13.89 -2.36
N LEU A 302 -1.88 12.57 -2.37
CA LEU A 302 -3.04 11.86 -2.88
C LEU A 302 -4.19 11.95 -1.88
N VAL A 303 -5.32 12.48 -2.34
CA VAL A 303 -6.56 12.61 -1.59
C VAL A 303 -7.62 11.77 -2.28
N GLY A 304 -8.40 10.99 -1.53
CA GLY A 304 -9.33 10.05 -2.12
C GLY A 304 -10.75 10.13 -1.52
N THR A 305 -11.72 9.78 -2.35
CA THR A 305 -13.12 9.57 -1.97
C THR A 305 -13.58 8.23 -2.54
N SER A 306 -14.05 7.32 -1.68
CA SER A 306 -14.57 6.03 -2.13
C SER A 306 -15.90 6.20 -2.86
N LEU A 307 -16.06 5.58 -4.02
CA LEU A 307 -17.32 5.55 -4.77
C LEU A 307 -18.17 4.30 -4.50
N SER A 308 -17.72 3.39 -3.64
CA SER A 308 -18.43 2.14 -3.34
C SER A 308 -18.78 1.94 -1.87
N ASN A 309 -18.21 2.74 -0.96
CA ASN A 309 -18.47 2.57 0.47
C ASN A 309 -19.46 3.60 1.01
N THR A 310 -20.73 3.39 0.71
CA THR A 310 -21.81 4.21 1.24
C THR A 310 -22.13 3.94 2.72
N GLY A 311 -21.61 2.86 3.29
CA GLY A 311 -21.83 2.52 4.72
C GLY A 311 -20.84 3.19 5.67
N PHE A 312 -19.78 3.78 5.17
CA PHE A 312 -18.78 4.56 5.91
C PHE A 312 -18.13 5.54 4.95
N THR A 313 -18.61 6.78 4.98
CA THR A 313 -18.31 7.76 3.94
C THR A 313 -17.13 8.63 4.32
N LEU A 314 -16.02 8.47 3.62
CA LEU A 314 -14.83 9.31 3.73
C LEU A 314 -14.70 10.12 2.43
N LEU A 315 -14.96 11.43 2.53
CA LEU A 315 -14.89 12.36 1.41
C LEU A 315 -13.61 13.18 1.51
N ARG A 316 -12.88 13.33 0.41
CA ARG A 316 -11.61 14.07 0.33
C ARG A 316 -10.62 13.68 1.43
N TYR A 317 -10.47 12.38 1.66
CA TYR A 317 -9.60 11.86 2.73
C TYR A 317 -8.13 11.92 2.32
N ARG A 318 -7.31 12.56 3.17
CA ARG A 318 -5.85 12.61 3.03
C ARG A 318 -5.25 11.25 3.28
N THR A 319 -4.56 10.69 2.29
CA THR A 319 -3.93 9.38 2.43
C THR A 319 -2.59 9.45 3.17
N GLY A 320 -1.97 10.62 3.17
CA GLY A 320 -0.59 10.81 3.59
C GLY A 320 0.44 10.26 2.59
N ASP A 321 0.00 9.84 1.41
CA ASP A 321 0.86 9.28 0.37
C ASP A 321 1.10 10.32 -0.73
N MET A 322 2.35 10.40 -1.21
CA MET A 322 2.77 11.37 -2.22
C MET A 322 2.91 10.71 -3.58
N THR A 323 2.38 11.35 -4.61
CA THR A 323 2.50 10.91 -5.99
C THR A 323 2.41 12.09 -6.96
N ARG A 324 2.38 11.84 -8.25
CA ARG A 324 2.12 12.83 -9.29
C ARG A 324 1.28 12.24 -10.41
N LEU A 325 0.41 13.05 -11.00
CA LEU A 325 -0.35 12.69 -12.18
C LEU A 325 0.59 12.58 -13.38
N MET A 326 0.47 11.51 -14.15
CA MET A 326 1.20 11.33 -15.40
C MET A 326 0.41 11.92 -16.57
N GLU A 327 1.12 12.54 -17.49
CA GLU A 327 0.52 13.12 -18.68
C GLU A 327 0.29 12.09 -19.81
N GLY A 328 -0.63 12.40 -20.68
CA GLY A 328 -0.93 11.64 -21.88
C GLY A 328 -1.62 10.30 -21.67
N GLY A 329 -2.06 9.70 -22.75
CA GLY A 329 -2.70 8.38 -22.76
C GLY A 329 -1.69 7.25 -22.51
N CYS A 330 -2.19 6.06 -22.13
CA CYS A 330 -1.36 4.89 -22.02
C CYS A 330 -1.37 4.07 -23.33
N PRO A 331 -0.22 3.56 -23.81
CA PRO A 331 -0.17 2.71 -25.00
C PRO A 331 -0.95 1.40 -24.83
N CYS A 332 -1.31 1.01 -23.62
CA CYS A 332 -2.16 -0.17 -23.37
C CYS A 332 -3.65 0.04 -23.71
N GLY A 333 -4.05 1.26 -24.10
CA GLY A 333 -5.42 1.60 -24.48
C GLY A 333 -6.40 1.79 -23.32
N ARG A 334 -5.99 1.62 -22.07
CA ARG A 334 -6.84 1.93 -20.90
C ARG A 334 -7.02 3.43 -20.76
N THR A 335 -8.24 3.83 -20.46
CA THR A 335 -8.65 5.25 -20.35
C THR A 335 -8.45 5.85 -18.97
N SER A 336 -8.10 5.03 -17.98
CA SER A 336 -7.89 5.49 -16.59
C SER A 336 -6.71 6.47 -16.48
N PRO A 337 -6.82 7.54 -15.68
CA PRO A 337 -5.69 8.36 -15.29
C PRO A 337 -4.58 7.52 -14.67
N ARG A 338 -3.32 7.94 -14.88
CA ARG A 338 -2.15 7.26 -14.33
C ARG A 338 -1.44 8.13 -13.33
N ILE A 339 -0.97 7.51 -12.26
CA ILE A 339 -0.11 8.14 -11.27
C ILE A 339 1.25 7.43 -11.27
N MET A 340 2.28 8.14 -10.86
CA MET A 340 3.56 7.52 -10.57
C MET A 340 3.41 6.56 -9.39
N ALA A 341 4.26 5.54 -9.33
CA ALA A 341 4.33 4.69 -8.14
C ALA A 341 4.41 5.56 -6.89
N VAL A 342 3.60 5.22 -5.90
CA VAL A 342 3.61 5.92 -4.61
C VAL A 342 4.93 5.61 -3.93
N SER A 343 5.85 6.57 -3.99
CA SER A 343 7.23 6.36 -3.56
C SER A 343 7.46 6.67 -2.09
N THR A 344 6.56 7.46 -1.48
CA THR A 344 6.79 8.00 -0.14
C THR A 344 5.46 8.22 0.56
N LYS A 345 5.28 7.56 1.70
CA LYS A 345 4.32 7.99 2.71
C LYS A 345 4.90 9.18 3.45
N THR A 346 4.05 10.03 4.00
CA THR A 346 4.49 11.12 4.90
C THR A 346 5.32 10.59 6.08
N GLU A 347 5.11 9.33 6.47
CA GLU A 347 5.88 8.62 7.50
C GLU A 347 7.32 8.32 7.09
N ASP A 348 7.59 8.17 5.79
CA ASP A 348 8.92 7.90 5.23
C ASP A 348 9.70 9.20 4.89
N LEU A 349 9.16 10.35 5.26
CA LEU A 349 9.82 11.65 5.12
C LEU A 349 10.66 11.99 6.35
N LEU A 350 11.89 12.37 6.09
CA LEU A 350 12.85 12.84 7.07
C LEU A 350 12.88 14.38 7.05
N VAL A 351 12.94 14.99 8.22
CA VAL A 351 12.98 16.44 8.36
C VAL A 351 14.43 16.89 8.40
N MET A 352 14.82 17.77 7.47
CA MET A 352 16.17 18.33 7.40
C MET A 352 16.30 19.53 8.36
N PRO A 353 17.56 20.00 8.63
CA PRO A 353 17.78 21.15 9.54
C PRO A 353 17.07 22.42 9.12
N ASP A 354 16.90 22.64 7.83
CA ASP A 354 16.19 23.80 7.23
C ASP A 354 14.66 23.62 7.18
N GLY A 355 14.13 22.54 7.77
CA GLY A 355 12.71 22.20 7.73
C GLY A 355 12.25 21.57 6.42
N SER A 356 13.12 21.42 5.42
CA SER A 356 12.79 20.70 4.18
C SER A 356 12.58 19.21 4.45
N LEU A 357 11.80 18.55 3.57
CA LEU A 357 11.49 17.14 3.69
C LEU A 357 12.28 16.33 2.67
N LEU A 358 12.99 15.30 3.15
CA LEU A 358 13.72 14.36 2.33
C LEU A 358 13.03 12.99 2.35
N SER A 359 12.74 12.42 1.17
CA SER A 359 12.26 11.05 1.08
C SER A 359 13.35 10.06 1.51
N ALA A 360 13.02 9.17 2.42
CA ALA A 360 13.92 8.09 2.84
C ALA A 360 14.31 7.16 1.68
N SER A 361 13.48 7.08 0.63
CA SER A 361 13.80 6.31 -0.58
C SER A 361 15.06 6.82 -1.29
N ASN A 362 15.40 8.11 -1.16
CA ASN A 362 16.65 8.66 -1.70
C ASN A 362 17.89 8.12 -0.98
N LEU A 363 17.71 7.61 0.24
CA LEU A 363 18.80 7.04 1.06
C LEU A 363 18.95 5.52 0.89
N THR A 364 18.23 4.89 -0.03
CA THR A 364 18.31 3.44 -0.26
C THR A 364 19.56 3.02 -1.03
N PHE A 365 20.13 3.93 -1.83
CA PHE A 365 21.27 3.62 -2.72
C PHE A 365 22.50 3.13 -1.97
N PRO A 366 22.94 3.73 -0.86
CA PRO A 366 24.10 3.25 -0.10
C PRO A 366 23.99 1.79 0.39
N PHE A 367 22.76 1.33 0.63
CA PHE A 367 22.53 -0.04 1.09
C PHE A 367 22.67 -1.09 -0.02
N LYS A 368 22.59 -0.71 -1.30
CA LYS A 368 22.66 -1.64 -2.45
C LYS A 368 23.98 -2.42 -2.54
N GLY A 369 25.06 -1.88 -2.00
CA GLY A 369 26.38 -2.52 -2.01
C GLY A 369 26.74 -3.24 -0.72
N MET A 370 25.85 -3.31 0.27
CA MET A 370 26.13 -3.83 1.62
C MET A 370 25.65 -5.29 1.75
N SER A 371 26.46 -6.24 1.30
CA SER A 371 26.12 -7.68 1.34
C SER A 371 26.04 -8.27 2.76
N HIS A 372 26.66 -7.60 3.74
CA HIS A 372 26.75 -8.08 5.12
C HIS A 372 25.78 -7.38 6.08
N ILE A 373 24.74 -6.73 5.55
CA ILE A 373 23.66 -6.13 6.36
C ILE A 373 22.36 -6.88 6.07
N ARG A 374 21.85 -7.59 7.09
CA ARG A 374 20.60 -8.36 6.99
C ARG A 374 19.37 -7.49 6.99
N GLN A 375 19.34 -6.44 7.80
CA GLN A 375 18.27 -5.45 7.87
C GLN A 375 18.82 -4.06 8.19
N SER A 376 18.13 -3.03 7.73
CA SER A 376 18.48 -1.64 8.05
C SER A 376 17.23 -0.78 8.19
N GLN A 377 17.30 0.24 9.06
CA GLN A 377 16.25 1.23 9.26
C GLN A 377 16.87 2.58 9.52
N ILE A 378 16.32 3.62 8.92
CA ILE A 378 16.65 5.01 9.24
C ILE A 378 15.68 5.50 10.30
N TYR A 379 16.20 5.94 11.43
CA TYR A 379 15.41 6.46 12.53
C TYR A 379 15.78 7.91 12.81
N GLN A 380 14.80 8.76 12.91
CA GLN A 380 14.96 10.18 13.19
C GLN A 380 14.15 10.60 14.41
N LYS A 381 14.80 11.22 15.39
CA LYS A 381 14.15 11.75 16.58
C LYS A 381 14.13 13.28 16.60
N VAL A 382 15.13 13.90 16.01
CA VAL A 382 15.25 15.37 15.90
C VAL A 382 15.61 15.73 14.45
N PRO A 383 15.23 16.92 13.97
CA PRO A 383 15.64 17.38 12.65
C PRO A 383 17.17 17.35 12.48
N GLY A 384 17.63 16.91 11.34
CA GLY A 384 19.06 16.91 11.01
C GLY A 384 19.91 15.84 11.70
N GLU A 385 19.34 14.93 12.48
CA GLU A 385 20.06 13.76 13.03
C GLU A 385 19.39 12.47 12.56
N LEU A 386 20.16 11.61 11.86
CA LEU A 386 19.71 10.33 11.38
C LEU A 386 20.45 9.19 12.07
N ILE A 387 19.73 8.30 12.72
CA ILE A 387 20.26 7.07 13.28
C ILE A 387 19.95 5.94 12.31
N VAL A 388 20.98 5.40 11.69
CA VAL A 388 20.87 4.23 10.82
C VAL A 388 21.06 2.98 11.66
N ARG A 389 19.97 2.29 11.96
CA ARG A 389 19.98 1.01 12.65
C ARG A 389 20.30 -0.08 11.65
N ILE A 390 21.26 -0.93 11.95
CA ILE A 390 21.64 -2.06 11.12
C ILE A 390 21.66 -3.35 11.94
N VAL A 391 21.13 -4.42 11.33
CA VAL A 391 21.28 -5.79 11.85
C VAL A 391 22.38 -6.42 10.99
N PRO A 392 23.56 -6.67 11.57
CA PRO A 392 24.68 -7.30 10.85
C PRO A 392 24.32 -8.70 10.38
N ASP A 393 24.96 -9.12 9.28
CA ASP A 393 24.97 -10.49 8.78
C ASP A 393 26.39 -11.07 8.88
N ILE A 394 26.52 -12.34 8.51
CA ILE A 394 27.82 -13.03 8.50
C ILE A 394 28.81 -12.27 7.61
N GLY A 395 30.00 -11.99 8.14
CA GLY A 395 31.04 -11.25 7.44
C GLY A 395 30.99 -9.73 7.58
N PHE A 396 30.04 -9.18 8.39
CA PHE A 396 30.01 -7.76 8.67
C PHE A 396 31.27 -7.32 9.47
N VAL A 397 31.89 -6.25 9.00
CA VAL A 397 33.09 -5.63 9.62
C VAL A 397 32.83 -4.15 9.90
N ASP A 398 33.69 -3.52 10.71
CA ASP A 398 33.53 -2.11 11.09
C ASP A 398 33.63 -1.19 9.86
N GLU A 399 34.44 -1.53 8.90
CA GLU A 399 34.61 -0.82 7.64
C GLU A 399 33.29 -0.75 6.83
N ASP A 400 32.41 -1.74 6.94
CA ASP A 400 31.09 -1.71 6.31
C ASP A 400 30.23 -0.60 6.92
N ALA A 401 30.24 -0.44 8.24
CA ALA A 401 29.53 0.64 8.93
C ALA A 401 30.07 2.02 8.55
N GLU A 402 31.39 2.16 8.54
CA GLU A 402 32.04 3.42 8.15
C GLU A 402 31.74 3.80 6.69
N ARG A 403 31.81 2.83 5.77
CA ARG A 403 31.49 3.03 4.36
C ARG A 403 30.03 3.48 4.21
N LEU A 404 29.08 2.76 4.83
CA LEU A 404 27.68 3.11 4.80
C LEU A 404 27.43 4.54 5.32
N GLY A 405 28.06 4.87 6.45
CA GLY A 405 27.95 6.22 7.03
C GLY A 405 28.45 7.30 6.07
N ARG A 406 29.59 7.10 5.42
CA ARG A 406 30.13 8.05 4.43
C ARG A 406 29.20 8.19 3.22
N GLU A 407 28.78 7.07 2.62
CA GLU A 407 27.91 7.09 1.43
C GLU A 407 26.55 7.74 1.71
N ILE A 408 25.97 7.57 2.91
CA ILE A 408 24.75 8.28 3.31
C ILE A 408 25.04 9.77 3.50
N GLN A 409 26.16 10.12 4.15
CA GLN A 409 26.53 11.51 4.40
C GLN A 409 26.73 12.32 3.11
N GLU A 410 27.28 11.68 2.06
CA GLU A 410 27.53 12.32 0.75
C GLU A 410 26.26 12.75 0.00
N ILE A 411 25.13 12.10 0.26
CA ILE A 411 23.85 12.40 -0.41
C ILE A 411 22.93 13.27 0.44
N LEU A 412 23.33 13.60 1.65
CA LEU A 412 22.57 14.44 2.57
C LEU A 412 22.97 15.91 2.47
N PRO A 413 22.01 16.83 2.73
CA PRO A 413 22.34 18.26 2.86
C PRO A 413 23.36 18.53 3.97
N ALA A 414 24.11 19.63 3.84
CA ALA A 414 25.02 20.07 4.90
C ALA A 414 24.30 20.24 6.24
N GLY A 415 24.98 19.89 7.34
CA GLY A 415 24.43 20.02 8.69
C GLY A 415 23.63 18.80 9.19
N VAL A 416 23.39 17.78 8.34
CA VAL A 416 22.78 16.52 8.79
C VAL A 416 23.85 15.60 9.38
N LYS A 417 23.60 15.09 10.58
CA LYS A 417 24.46 14.13 11.27
C LYS A 417 23.94 12.71 11.08
N VAL A 418 24.82 11.78 10.66
CA VAL A 418 24.52 10.36 10.51
C VAL A 418 25.22 9.55 11.59
N VAL A 419 24.48 8.69 12.28
CA VAL A 419 25.01 7.78 13.31
C VAL A 419 24.63 6.35 12.93
N ILE A 420 25.61 5.49 12.67
CA ILE A 420 25.36 4.08 12.44
C ILE A 420 25.26 3.36 13.80
N ARG A 421 24.16 2.60 14.00
CA ARG A 421 23.92 1.84 15.23
C ARG A 421 23.63 0.39 14.91
N ARG A 422 24.44 -0.52 15.44
CA ARG A 422 24.18 -1.95 15.37
C ARG A 422 23.09 -2.34 16.37
N VAL A 423 22.16 -3.17 15.92
CA VAL A 423 21.06 -3.72 16.72
C VAL A 423 20.90 -5.20 16.43
N GLU A 424 20.37 -5.96 17.37
CA GLU A 424 20.11 -7.39 17.18
C GLU A 424 18.93 -7.65 16.25
N SER A 425 17.90 -6.78 16.32
CA SER A 425 16.71 -6.84 15.47
C SER A 425 16.09 -5.47 15.29
N ILE A 426 15.36 -5.30 14.21
CA ILE A 426 14.52 -4.13 13.96
C ILE A 426 13.07 -4.56 14.12
N PRO A 427 12.31 -3.97 15.08
CA PRO A 427 10.93 -4.36 15.34
C PRO A 427 10.05 -4.00 14.13
N LEU A 428 9.13 -4.89 13.82
CA LEU A 428 8.01 -4.57 12.93
C LEU A 428 7.06 -3.63 13.67
N ASN A 429 6.37 -2.78 12.92
CA ASN A 429 5.33 -1.93 13.50
C ASN A 429 4.16 -2.77 14.04
N SER A 430 3.20 -2.12 14.71
CA SER A 430 2.03 -2.79 15.32
C SER A 430 1.16 -3.59 14.34
N SER A 431 1.31 -3.37 13.03
CA SER A 431 0.64 -4.11 11.96
C SER A 431 1.46 -5.27 11.39
N GLY A 432 2.62 -5.56 11.96
CA GLY A 432 3.52 -6.58 11.43
C GLY A 432 4.24 -6.17 10.13
N LYS A 433 4.29 -4.88 9.80
CA LYS A 433 4.99 -4.35 8.63
C LYS A 433 6.36 -3.81 9.01
N PHE A 434 7.29 -3.92 8.09
CA PHE A 434 8.58 -3.26 8.15
C PHE A 434 8.47 -1.82 7.67
N SER A 435 9.13 -0.88 8.36
CA SER A 435 9.31 0.51 7.91
C SER A 435 10.79 0.78 7.72
N PHE A 436 11.20 1.15 6.50
CA PHE A 436 12.59 1.50 6.20
C PHE A 436 13.02 2.79 6.88
N ALA A 437 12.10 3.75 7.04
CA ALA A 437 12.35 4.97 7.80
C ALA A 437 11.25 5.20 8.83
N VAL A 438 11.65 5.74 9.98
CA VAL A 438 10.76 6.15 11.08
C VAL A 438 11.23 7.52 11.58
N SER A 439 10.38 8.53 11.45
CA SER A 439 10.62 9.86 12.02
C SER A 439 9.61 10.15 13.12
N GLU A 440 10.12 10.48 14.32
CA GLU A 440 9.34 10.94 15.47
C GLU A 440 9.31 12.47 15.56
N VAL A 441 9.82 13.17 14.55
CA VAL A 441 9.84 14.64 14.52
C VAL A 441 8.42 15.15 14.38
N ASP A 442 8.01 16.01 15.33
CA ASP A 442 6.73 16.71 15.27
C ASP A 442 6.74 17.74 14.15
N ARG A 443 5.96 17.52 13.12
CA ARG A 443 5.88 18.34 11.91
C ARG A 443 4.98 19.57 12.07
N GLU A 444 4.24 19.68 13.17
CA GLU A 444 3.33 20.81 13.45
C GLU A 444 4.03 21.97 14.17
N LYS A 445 5.28 21.80 14.63
CA LYS A 445 6.06 22.90 15.20
C LYS A 445 6.92 23.51 14.10
N PRO A 446 6.77 24.81 13.78
CA PRO A 446 7.75 25.51 12.94
C PRO A 446 9.11 25.35 13.61
N GLY A 447 10.13 25.00 12.81
CA GLY A 447 11.51 24.96 13.27
C GLY A 447 11.91 26.30 13.94
N PRO A 448 12.96 26.34 14.77
CA PRO A 448 13.41 27.56 15.41
C PRO A 448 13.62 28.62 14.33
N GLU A 449 12.95 29.77 14.51
CA GLU A 449 13.12 30.93 13.64
C GLU A 449 14.60 31.15 13.37
N GLY A 450 15.01 31.04 12.11
CA GLY A 450 16.37 31.38 11.71
C GLY A 450 16.69 32.85 12.12
N PRO A 451 17.96 33.18 12.40
CA PRO A 451 18.32 34.52 12.83
C PRO A 451 17.85 35.53 11.80
N GLY A 452 16.99 36.44 12.24
CA GLY A 452 16.46 37.51 11.40
C GLY A 452 17.59 38.26 10.70
N LEU A 453 17.46 38.39 9.40
CA LEU A 453 18.28 39.30 8.60
C LEU A 453 17.86 40.71 9.00
N ALA A 454 18.75 41.37 9.76
CA ALA A 454 18.75 42.81 9.98
C ALA A 454 19.35 43.52 8.75
#